data_b165f55bc17eaaee9fd14978968419d3
#
_entry.id   b165f55bc17eaaee9fd14978968419d3
#
_cell.length_a   1.000
_cell.length_b   1.000
_cell.length_c   1.000
_cell.angle_alpha   90.00
_cell.angle_beta   90.00
_cell.angle_gamma   90.00
#
_symmetry.space_group_name_H-M   'P 1'
#
loop_
_entity.id
_entity.type
_entity.pdbx_description
1 polymer ?
#
loop_
_entity_poly.entity_id
_entity_poly.type
_entity_poly.pdbx_seq_one_letter_code
_entity_poly.pdbx_strand_id
1 'polypeptide(L)'
;MKFSRIVPAFLALLPLSQACLLPEESEFDGAAPVRRQTTNTGIAIGTGDRFQGGTIAPRGLGTQPAGTDLGTLLSVKEIESAFKGLANVYGIDTFETPFKTYENATIFGGKIGGKFQGKCDNSFRVFLNAAIHARERGSSDNLLYFLGDLLYAYKNKVGLVYGGRTFSFEDVRKAYSVGIVFLPLSNPDGVAWDQATNSCWRKNRNPASAIPGNPNSIGIDLNRNFDFLWDFPKVFTATVAPNVASNNPAAQTFHGIAPESEAETKSIVWVMNKFNALRWFLDIHSYIGVVLY
;
A
#
# COMPACT_ATOMS: atom_id res chain seq x y z
N MET A 1 -43.25 14.87 -28.74
CA MET A 1 -43.27 13.83 -27.68
C MET A 1 -41.86 13.37 -27.43
N LYS A 2 -41.26 13.79 -26.29
CA LYS A 2 -39.91 13.37 -25.89
C LYS A 2 -40.09 12.22 -24.89
N PHE A 3 -39.63 11.02 -25.24
CA PHE A 3 -39.53 9.91 -24.31
C PHE A 3 -38.18 9.95 -23.63
N SER A 4 -38.19 10.35 -22.36
CA SER A 4 -37.03 10.23 -21.45
C SER A 4 -36.98 8.77 -20.99
N ARG A 5 -35.91 8.05 -21.35
CA ARG A 5 -35.64 6.73 -20.80
C ARG A 5 -34.81 6.92 -19.52
N ILE A 6 -35.47 6.68 -18.39
CA ILE A 6 -34.81 6.53 -17.10
C ILE A 6 -34.15 5.13 -17.11
N VAL A 7 -32.85 5.11 -17.14
CA VAL A 7 -32.05 3.88 -16.88
C VAL A 7 -31.92 3.77 -15.36
N PRO A 8 -32.39 2.70 -14.70
CA PRO A 8 -32.15 2.52 -13.29
C PRO A 8 -30.65 2.19 -13.12
N ALA A 9 -29.91 3.09 -12.48
CA ALA A 9 -28.58 2.79 -11.99
C ALA A 9 -28.71 1.74 -10.87
N PHE A 10 -28.40 0.49 -11.15
CA PHE A 10 -28.12 -0.50 -10.12
C PHE A 10 -26.80 -0.09 -9.46
N LEU A 11 -26.89 0.67 -8.39
CA LEU A 11 -25.80 0.81 -7.43
C LEU A 11 -25.66 -0.56 -6.75
N ALA A 12 -24.74 -1.37 -7.21
CA ALA A 12 -24.25 -2.50 -6.42
C ALA A 12 -23.59 -1.90 -5.17
N LEU A 13 -24.31 -1.94 -4.05
CA LEU A 13 -23.75 -1.74 -2.73
C LEU A 13 -22.77 -2.89 -2.47
N LEU A 14 -21.53 -2.74 -2.95
CA LEU A 14 -20.42 -3.46 -2.37
C LEU A 14 -20.39 -3.06 -0.88
N PRO A 15 -20.32 -3.99 0.06
CA PRO A 15 -20.10 -3.62 1.44
C PRO A 15 -18.77 -2.87 1.47
N LEU A 16 -18.85 -1.57 1.70
CA LEU A 16 -17.69 -0.75 2.00
C LEU A 16 -17.01 -1.44 3.17
N SER A 17 -15.82 -2.01 2.93
CA SER A 17 -14.95 -2.41 4.02
C SER A 17 -14.75 -1.12 4.83
N GLN A 18 -15.40 -1.04 5.97
CA GLN A 18 -15.25 0.12 6.84
C GLN A 18 -13.84 0.07 7.41
N ALA A 19 -12.91 0.67 6.68
CA ALA A 19 -11.58 0.93 7.20
C ALA A 19 -11.70 1.74 8.49
N CYS A 20 -10.79 1.52 9.41
CA CYS A 20 -10.78 2.24 10.69
C CYS A 20 -10.27 3.66 10.44
N LEU A 21 -11.15 4.54 9.98
CA LEU A 21 -10.83 5.90 9.60
C LEU A 21 -10.43 6.75 10.82
N LEU A 22 -9.49 7.66 10.64
CA LEU A 22 -9.32 8.79 11.54
C LEU A 22 -10.49 9.78 11.37
N PRO A 23 -10.84 10.58 12.40
CA PRO A 23 -11.88 11.60 12.26
C PRO A 23 -11.67 12.53 11.07
N GLU A 24 -10.44 12.97 10.83
CA GLU A 24 -10.05 13.79 9.69
C GLU A 24 -10.17 13.10 8.33
N GLU A 25 -10.08 11.78 8.30
CA GLU A 25 -10.29 10.98 7.08
C GLU A 25 -11.77 10.84 6.75
N SER A 26 -12.67 10.92 7.75
CA SER A 26 -14.11 10.84 7.57
C SER A 26 -14.73 12.11 6.98
N GLU A 27 -14.09 13.27 7.15
CA GLU A 27 -14.59 14.54 6.60
C GLU A 27 -14.51 14.61 5.07
N PHE A 28 -13.58 13.85 4.46
CA PHE A 28 -13.43 13.80 3.00
C PHE A 28 -14.59 13.10 2.28
N ASP A 29 -15.34 12.24 2.95
CA ASP A 29 -16.37 11.39 2.33
C ASP A 29 -17.78 11.98 2.45
N GLY A 30 -17.95 13.17 3.06
CA GLY A 30 -19.27 13.78 3.31
C GLY A 30 -20.18 12.92 4.18
N ALA A 31 -19.66 11.86 4.77
CA ALA A 31 -20.37 10.98 5.67
C ALA A 31 -20.34 11.55 7.10
N ALA A 32 -21.43 11.33 7.85
CA ALA A 32 -21.45 11.64 9.28
C ALA A 32 -20.28 10.98 10.00
N PRO A 33 -19.67 11.63 11.02
CA PRO A 33 -18.50 11.11 11.72
C PRO A 33 -18.77 9.67 12.20
N VAL A 34 -18.08 8.72 11.58
CA VAL A 34 -18.20 7.31 11.91
C VAL A 34 -17.54 7.09 13.27
N ARG A 35 -18.31 6.56 14.22
CA ARG A 35 -17.78 6.17 15.52
C ARG A 35 -16.54 5.29 15.32
N ARG A 36 -15.39 5.69 15.89
CA ARG A 36 -14.13 4.97 15.82
C ARG A 36 -14.36 3.48 16.05
N GLN A 37 -14.17 2.67 15.03
CA GLN A 37 -14.21 1.22 15.20
C GLN A 37 -12.94 0.77 15.92
N THR A 38 -13.10 -0.05 16.92
CA THR A 38 -12.00 -0.64 17.69
C THR A 38 -11.53 -1.97 17.12
N THR A 39 -12.31 -2.51 16.16
CA THR A 39 -12.02 -3.78 15.47
C THR A 39 -12.36 -3.65 13.99
N ASN A 40 -11.56 -4.27 13.14
CA ASN A 40 -11.86 -4.35 11.72
C ASN A 40 -12.79 -5.54 11.48
N THR A 41 -14.07 -5.29 11.22
CA THR A 41 -15.07 -6.31 10.89
C THR A 41 -15.19 -6.59 9.39
N GLY A 42 -14.26 -6.04 8.59
CA GLY A 42 -14.27 -6.14 7.14
C GLY A 42 -13.93 -7.53 6.59
N ILE A 43 -13.33 -7.56 5.42
CA ILE A 43 -12.99 -8.77 4.69
C ILE A 43 -12.00 -9.62 5.50
N ALA A 44 -12.24 -10.92 5.58
CA ALA A 44 -11.38 -11.86 6.30
C ALA A 44 -9.97 -11.91 5.70
N ILE A 45 -8.98 -12.18 6.56
CA ILE A 45 -7.61 -12.43 6.14
C ILE A 45 -7.46 -13.91 5.79
N GLY A 46 -6.76 -14.22 4.70
CA GLY A 46 -6.45 -15.58 4.29
C GLY A 46 -5.63 -16.32 5.34
N THR A 47 -5.99 -17.58 5.59
CA THR A 47 -5.33 -18.42 6.59
C THR A 47 -4.35 -19.42 6.00
N GLY A 48 -4.29 -19.50 4.65
CA GLY A 48 -3.46 -20.44 3.92
C GLY A 48 -2.20 -19.84 3.34
N ASP A 49 -1.84 -20.35 2.18
CA ASP A 49 -0.84 -19.79 1.27
C ASP A 49 -1.27 -20.10 -0.17
N ARG A 50 -2.08 -19.21 -0.74
CA ARG A 50 -2.62 -19.37 -2.11
C ARG A 50 -1.57 -19.33 -3.20
N PHE A 51 -0.35 -18.89 -2.87
CA PHE A 51 0.78 -18.79 -3.81
C PHE A 51 1.82 -19.90 -3.60
N GLN A 52 1.57 -20.84 -2.68
CA GLN A 52 2.36 -22.07 -2.46
C GLN A 52 3.86 -21.81 -2.32
N GLY A 53 4.26 -20.90 -1.41
CA GLY A 53 5.65 -20.54 -1.18
C GLY A 53 6.30 -19.77 -2.33
N GLY A 54 5.50 -19.24 -3.26
CA GLY A 54 6.00 -18.52 -4.43
C GLY A 54 6.12 -19.36 -5.70
N THR A 55 5.49 -20.54 -5.76
CA THR A 55 5.39 -21.31 -7.02
C THR A 55 4.29 -20.77 -7.94
N ILE A 56 3.32 -20.05 -7.38
CA ILE A 56 2.22 -19.42 -8.09
C ILE A 56 2.37 -17.90 -7.97
N ALA A 57 2.31 -17.18 -9.10
CA ALA A 57 2.26 -15.73 -9.10
C ALA A 57 0.82 -15.23 -8.90
N PRO A 58 0.62 -14.09 -8.21
CA PRO A 58 -0.69 -13.47 -8.10
C PRO A 58 -1.25 -13.09 -9.48
N ARG A 59 -2.57 -13.18 -9.60
CA ARG A 59 -3.34 -12.69 -10.75
C ARG A 59 -4.57 -11.98 -10.24
N GLY A 60 -4.70 -10.72 -10.57
CA GLY A 60 -5.78 -9.85 -10.11
C GLY A 60 -6.98 -9.85 -11.05
N LEU A 61 -7.86 -8.87 -10.86
CA LEU A 61 -9.12 -8.74 -11.59
C LEU A 61 -8.97 -8.63 -13.11
N GLY A 62 -7.78 -8.20 -13.58
CA GLY A 62 -7.51 -8.02 -15.01
C GLY A 62 -7.17 -9.32 -15.76
N THR A 63 -6.69 -10.35 -15.06
CA THR A 63 -6.20 -11.57 -15.69
C THR A 63 -6.53 -12.87 -14.96
N GLN A 64 -7.22 -12.80 -13.82
CA GLN A 64 -7.50 -13.98 -13.00
C GLN A 64 -8.23 -15.08 -13.78
N PRO A 65 -7.90 -16.38 -13.56
CA PRO A 65 -8.71 -17.48 -14.07
C PRO A 65 -10.13 -17.41 -13.50
N ALA A 66 -11.09 -17.90 -14.29
CA ALA A 66 -12.46 -18.04 -13.81
C ALA A 66 -12.51 -18.88 -12.52
N GLY A 67 -13.26 -18.43 -11.51
CA GLY A 67 -13.40 -19.11 -10.23
C GLY A 67 -12.27 -18.83 -9.22
N THR A 68 -11.33 -17.92 -9.52
CA THR A 68 -10.35 -17.49 -8.52
C THR A 68 -11.05 -16.76 -7.37
N ASP A 69 -10.81 -17.23 -6.15
CA ASP A 69 -11.33 -16.57 -4.95
C ASP A 69 -10.41 -15.42 -4.53
N LEU A 70 -10.92 -14.20 -4.64
CA LEU A 70 -10.30 -12.97 -4.12
C LEU A 70 -11.08 -12.42 -2.91
N GLY A 71 -11.92 -13.24 -2.28
CA GLY A 71 -12.80 -12.84 -1.17
C GLY A 71 -12.08 -12.62 0.16
N THR A 72 -10.79 -12.93 0.26
CA THR A 72 -9.99 -12.72 1.47
C THR A 72 -8.76 -11.86 1.16
N LEU A 73 -8.36 -11.03 2.12
CA LEU A 73 -7.13 -10.23 2.07
C LEU A 73 -5.90 -11.14 2.25
N LEU A 74 -4.77 -10.70 1.71
CA LEU A 74 -3.51 -11.41 1.87
C LEU A 74 -3.00 -11.31 3.32
N SER A 75 -2.68 -12.45 3.92
CA SER A 75 -1.87 -12.46 5.13
C SER A 75 -0.43 -12.01 4.84
N VAL A 76 0.35 -11.60 5.88
CA VAL A 76 1.78 -11.28 5.71
C VAL A 76 2.51 -12.41 4.99
N LYS A 77 2.24 -13.67 5.36
CA LYS A 77 2.80 -14.85 4.70
C LYS A 77 2.45 -14.92 3.21
N GLU A 78 1.20 -14.60 2.86
CA GLU A 78 0.75 -14.60 1.47
C GLU A 78 1.33 -13.42 0.68
N ILE A 79 1.55 -12.25 1.29
CA ILE A 79 2.25 -11.12 0.67
C ILE A 79 3.67 -11.51 0.27
N GLU A 80 4.42 -12.15 1.19
CA GLU A 80 5.76 -12.66 0.90
C GLU A 80 5.76 -13.75 -0.17
N SER A 81 4.80 -14.68 -0.09
CA SER A 81 4.65 -15.77 -1.05
C SER A 81 4.26 -15.24 -2.44
N ALA A 82 3.35 -14.27 -2.53
CA ALA A 82 2.99 -13.59 -3.76
C ALA A 82 4.19 -12.88 -4.40
N PHE A 83 4.97 -12.14 -3.59
CA PHE A 83 6.17 -11.48 -4.05
C PHE A 83 7.20 -12.47 -4.62
N LYS A 84 7.45 -13.59 -3.90
CA LYS A 84 8.30 -14.69 -4.40
C LYS A 84 7.74 -15.27 -5.71
N GLY A 85 6.41 -15.38 -5.81
CA GLY A 85 5.73 -15.84 -7.02
C GLY A 85 5.98 -14.92 -8.22
N LEU A 86 5.96 -13.60 -8.04
CA LEU A 86 6.34 -12.65 -9.09
C LEU A 86 7.79 -12.87 -9.53
N ALA A 87 8.71 -13.07 -8.58
CA ALA A 87 10.11 -13.32 -8.88
C ALA A 87 10.32 -14.64 -9.64
N ASN A 88 9.76 -15.73 -9.15
CA ASN A 88 9.98 -17.07 -9.69
C ASN A 88 9.31 -17.27 -11.06
N VAL A 89 8.09 -16.76 -11.24
CA VAL A 89 7.28 -17.00 -12.45
C VAL A 89 7.62 -16.02 -13.58
N TYR A 90 7.96 -14.78 -13.24
CA TYR A 90 8.23 -13.73 -14.22
C TYR A 90 9.68 -13.28 -14.27
N GLY A 91 10.54 -13.74 -13.36
CA GLY A 91 11.97 -13.41 -13.35
C GLY A 91 12.24 -11.93 -13.09
N ILE A 92 11.43 -11.31 -12.20
CA ILE A 92 11.68 -9.92 -11.81
C ILE A 92 12.93 -9.81 -10.94
N ASP A 93 13.64 -8.69 -11.05
CA ASP A 93 14.75 -8.39 -10.13
C ASP A 93 14.20 -7.99 -8.75
N THR A 94 14.76 -8.56 -7.70
CA THR A 94 14.38 -8.27 -6.31
C THR A 94 15.53 -7.61 -5.56
N PHE A 95 15.20 -6.91 -4.48
CA PHE A 95 16.18 -6.32 -3.56
C PHE A 95 15.62 -6.29 -2.14
N GLU A 96 16.52 -6.16 -1.17
CA GLU A 96 16.21 -5.82 0.21
C GLU A 96 16.70 -4.40 0.51
N THR A 97 15.99 -3.66 1.34
CA THR A 97 16.49 -2.39 1.85
C THR A 97 17.53 -2.64 2.95
N PRO A 98 18.49 -1.71 3.19
CA PRO A 98 19.55 -1.95 4.16
C PRO A 98 19.11 -1.82 5.62
N PHE A 99 17.84 -1.51 5.86
CA PHE A 99 17.30 -1.27 7.20
C PHE A 99 16.38 -2.42 7.62
N LYS A 100 16.50 -2.85 8.87
CA LYS A 100 15.59 -3.81 9.51
C LYS A 100 14.62 -3.05 10.39
N THR A 101 13.36 -3.49 10.40
CA THR A 101 12.35 -2.94 11.31
C THR A 101 12.70 -3.23 12.77
N TYR A 102 11.93 -2.65 13.68
CA TYR A 102 12.14 -2.88 15.11
C TYR A 102 12.03 -4.37 15.50
N GLU A 103 11.09 -5.10 14.93
CA GLU A 103 10.93 -6.55 15.15
C GLU A 103 11.84 -7.39 14.22
N ASN A 104 12.87 -6.76 13.63
CA ASN A 104 13.87 -7.38 12.77
C ASN A 104 13.36 -7.93 11.43
N ALA A 105 12.21 -7.47 10.96
CA ALA A 105 11.72 -7.83 9.64
C ALA A 105 12.54 -7.16 8.52
N THR A 106 12.60 -7.83 7.37
CA THR A 106 13.21 -7.30 6.15
C THR A 106 12.16 -6.59 5.32
N ILE A 107 12.47 -5.36 4.87
CA ILE A 107 11.66 -4.66 3.88
C ILE A 107 12.23 -4.99 2.50
N PHE A 108 11.47 -5.71 1.71
CA PHE A 108 11.85 -6.19 0.39
C PHE A 108 11.11 -5.45 -0.72
N GLY A 109 11.71 -5.40 -1.89
CA GLY A 109 11.14 -4.78 -3.06
C GLY A 109 11.56 -5.44 -4.36
N GLY A 110 10.91 -5.03 -5.43
CA GLY A 110 11.16 -5.55 -6.76
C GLY A 110 11.26 -4.45 -7.82
N LYS A 111 11.75 -4.85 -8.98
CA LYS A 111 11.87 -4.00 -10.17
C LYS A 111 11.29 -4.73 -11.37
N ILE A 112 10.47 -4.04 -12.17
CA ILE A 112 9.93 -4.57 -13.42
C ILE A 112 10.10 -3.57 -14.55
N GLY A 113 10.28 -4.07 -15.77
CA GLY A 113 10.44 -3.23 -16.98
C GLY A 113 11.73 -2.42 -17.00
N GLY A 114 11.67 -1.18 -17.51
CA GLY A 114 12.80 -0.24 -17.50
C GLY A 114 13.92 -0.53 -18.49
N LYS A 115 13.76 -1.51 -19.37
CA LYS A 115 14.79 -1.86 -20.36
C LYS A 115 14.70 -1.02 -21.64
N PHE A 116 14.52 0.29 -21.49
CA PHE A 116 14.68 1.20 -22.61
C PHE A 116 16.13 1.71 -22.63
N GLN A 117 16.95 1.14 -23.50
CA GLN A 117 18.33 1.56 -23.82
C GLN A 117 19.32 1.63 -22.64
N GLY A 118 19.91 0.48 -22.28
CA GLY A 118 21.14 0.45 -21.49
C GLY A 118 20.99 -0.04 -20.05
N LYS A 119 22.06 -0.59 -19.55
CA LYS A 119 22.21 -1.32 -18.29
C LYS A 119 22.21 -0.44 -17.01
N CYS A 120 21.48 0.67 -16.95
CA CYS A 120 21.57 1.58 -15.79
C CYS A 120 20.29 1.54 -14.96
N ASP A 121 20.42 1.59 -13.64
CA ASP A 121 19.32 1.81 -12.68
C ASP A 121 18.50 3.10 -12.95
N ASN A 122 18.96 3.94 -13.88
CA ASN A 122 18.31 5.16 -14.36
C ASN A 122 17.13 4.94 -15.31
N SER A 123 16.65 3.73 -15.50
CA SER A 123 15.53 3.43 -16.40
C SER A 123 14.18 3.29 -15.70
N PHE A 124 14.12 3.37 -14.37
CA PHE A 124 12.89 3.28 -13.59
C PHE A 124 12.31 4.67 -13.34
N ARG A 125 11.03 4.85 -13.69
CA ARG A 125 10.33 6.14 -13.60
C ARG A 125 9.24 6.17 -12.53
N VAL A 126 8.74 5.02 -12.12
CA VAL A 126 7.61 4.89 -11.18
C VAL A 126 8.06 4.13 -9.95
N PHE A 127 7.73 4.67 -8.79
CA PHE A 127 7.85 3.96 -7.52
C PHE A 127 6.45 3.75 -6.93
N LEU A 128 6.09 2.50 -6.66
CA LEU A 128 4.85 2.11 -6.02
C LEU A 128 5.16 1.59 -4.62
N ASN A 129 4.56 2.19 -3.61
CA ASN A 129 4.68 1.79 -2.23
C ASN A 129 3.33 1.30 -1.71
N ALA A 130 3.31 0.31 -0.81
CA ALA A 130 2.08 -0.17 -0.19
C ALA A 130 2.28 -0.50 1.29
N ALA A 131 1.19 -0.53 2.03
CA ALA A 131 1.12 -0.90 3.44
C ALA A 131 1.98 -0.05 4.37
N ILE A 132 2.03 1.26 4.15
CA ILE A 132 2.65 2.20 5.09
C ILE A 132 1.82 2.26 6.40
N HIS A 133 0.48 2.18 6.29
CA HIS A 133 -0.41 2.06 7.45
C HIS A 133 -0.93 0.62 7.59
N ALA A 134 -0.72 0.04 8.75
CA ALA A 134 -0.96 -1.37 8.99
C ALA A 134 -2.43 -1.81 8.81
N ARG A 135 -3.40 -0.98 9.22
CA ARG A 135 -4.84 -1.27 9.13
C ARG A 135 -5.40 -1.20 7.71
N GLU A 136 -4.66 -0.63 6.79
CA GLU A 136 -5.06 -0.47 5.40
C GLU A 136 -4.70 -1.74 4.60
N ARG A 137 -5.32 -2.83 4.99
CA ARG A 137 -4.95 -4.22 4.62
C ARG A 137 -5.02 -4.52 3.13
N GLY A 138 -5.83 -3.79 2.38
CA GLY A 138 -5.98 -4.01 0.92
C GLY A 138 -4.89 -3.35 0.07
N SER A 139 -3.98 -2.57 0.63
CA SER A 139 -2.98 -1.84 -0.15
C SER A 139 -1.93 -2.77 -0.78
N SER A 140 -1.41 -3.75 0.00
CA SER A 140 -0.51 -4.80 -0.53
C SER A 140 -1.17 -5.67 -1.58
N ASP A 141 -2.43 -6.07 -1.34
CA ASP A 141 -3.24 -6.85 -2.28
C ASP A 141 -3.35 -6.13 -3.62
N ASN A 142 -3.75 -4.85 -3.57
CA ASN A 142 -3.91 -4.01 -4.75
C ASN A 142 -2.63 -3.96 -5.57
N LEU A 143 -1.50 -3.69 -4.93
CA LEU A 143 -0.21 -3.62 -5.60
C LEU A 143 0.21 -4.96 -6.20
N LEU A 144 0.18 -6.05 -5.42
CA LEU A 144 0.67 -7.35 -5.87
C LEU A 144 -0.21 -7.95 -6.99
N TYR A 145 -1.53 -7.80 -6.91
CA TYR A 145 -2.43 -8.25 -7.95
C TYR A 145 -2.30 -7.41 -9.22
N PHE A 146 -2.16 -6.08 -9.10
CA PHE A 146 -1.88 -5.21 -10.25
C PHE A 146 -0.57 -5.59 -10.96
N LEU A 147 0.51 -5.80 -10.21
CA LEU A 147 1.80 -6.20 -10.78
C LEU A 147 1.73 -7.58 -11.44
N GLY A 148 1.01 -8.52 -10.82
CA GLY A 148 0.78 -9.84 -11.40
C GLY A 148 0.01 -9.79 -12.71
N ASP A 149 -1.04 -8.97 -12.79
CA ASP A 149 -1.79 -8.73 -14.03
C ASP A 149 -0.94 -8.10 -15.12
N LEU A 150 -0.17 -7.06 -14.78
CA LEU A 150 0.72 -6.38 -15.73
C LEU A 150 1.77 -7.34 -16.29
N LEU A 151 2.41 -8.14 -15.43
CA LEU A 151 3.43 -9.10 -15.83
C LEU A 151 2.85 -10.25 -16.67
N TYR A 152 1.67 -10.76 -16.29
CA TYR A 152 0.96 -11.77 -17.07
C TYR A 152 0.59 -11.26 -18.46
N ALA A 153 -0.02 -10.07 -18.53
CA ALA A 153 -0.45 -9.48 -19.78
C ALA A 153 0.75 -9.20 -20.70
N TYR A 154 1.84 -8.68 -20.14
CA TYR A 154 3.07 -8.44 -20.90
C TYR A 154 3.68 -9.73 -21.45
N LYS A 155 3.80 -10.77 -20.63
CA LYS A 155 4.36 -12.09 -21.02
C LYS A 155 3.53 -12.76 -22.10
N ASN A 156 2.20 -12.67 -22.01
CA ASN A 156 1.27 -13.34 -22.93
C ASN A 156 0.84 -12.44 -24.11
N LYS A 157 1.31 -11.20 -24.17
CA LYS A 157 0.99 -10.23 -25.24
C LYS A 157 -0.52 -9.95 -25.35
N VAL A 158 -1.21 -9.84 -24.23
CA VAL A 158 -2.64 -9.54 -24.14
C VAL A 158 -2.90 -8.19 -23.48
N GLY A 159 -4.08 -7.64 -23.69
CA GLY A 159 -4.56 -6.45 -22.98
C GLY A 159 -5.07 -6.75 -21.58
N LEU A 160 -5.54 -5.70 -20.90
CA LEU A 160 -6.13 -5.76 -19.55
C LEU A 160 -7.52 -5.13 -19.57
N VAL A 161 -8.40 -5.58 -18.69
CA VAL A 161 -9.72 -4.97 -18.49
C VAL A 161 -9.93 -4.71 -16.99
N TYR A 162 -10.13 -3.45 -16.63
CA TYR A 162 -10.45 -3.02 -15.27
C TYR A 162 -11.68 -2.11 -15.27
N GLY A 163 -12.68 -2.41 -14.44
CA GLY A 163 -13.87 -1.59 -14.30
C GLY A 163 -14.62 -1.33 -15.62
N GLY A 164 -14.62 -2.28 -16.55
CA GLY A 164 -15.21 -2.13 -17.88
C GLY A 164 -14.35 -1.34 -18.88
N ARG A 165 -13.20 -0.81 -18.49
CA ARG A 165 -12.25 -0.15 -19.36
C ARG A 165 -11.22 -1.15 -19.90
N THR A 166 -11.05 -1.19 -21.22
CA THR A 166 -10.08 -2.02 -21.89
C THR A 166 -8.78 -1.24 -22.13
N PHE A 167 -7.66 -1.85 -21.78
CA PHE A 167 -6.31 -1.41 -22.08
C PHE A 167 -5.72 -2.40 -23.09
N SER A 168 -5.23 -1.90 -24.22
CA SER A 168 -4.61 -2.72 -25.25
C SER A 168 -3.28 -3.31 -24.79
N PHE A 169 -2.76 -4.32 -25.53
CA PHE A 169 -1.38 -4.79 -25.25
C PHE A 169 -0.34 -3.67 -25.43
N GLU A 170 -0.58 -2.74 -26.33
CA GLU A 170 0.30 -1.57 -26.52
C GLU A 170 0.34 -0.70 -25.24
N ASP A 171 -0.79 -0.51 -24.56
CA ASP A 171 -0.84 0.20 -23.28
C ASP A 171 -0.11 -0.57 -22.18
N VAL A 172 -0.28 -1.91 -22.12
CA VAL A 172 0.48 -2.79 -21.22
C VAL A 172 1.99 -2.67 -21.49
N ARG A 173 2.40 -2.70 -22.75
CA ARG A 173 3.80 -2.56 -23.15
C ARG A 173 4.38 -1.21 -22.74
N LYS A 174 3.62 -0.12 -22.90
CA LYS A 174 4.01 1.22 -22.45
C LYS A 174 4.16 1.28 -20.93
N ALA A 175 3.17 0.79 -20.18
CA ALA A 175 3.20 0.75 -18.73
C ALA A 175 4.40 -0.06 -18.19
N TYR A 176 4.68 -1.21 -18.80
CA TYR A 176 5.85 -2.01 -18.46
C TYR A 176 7.17 -1.30 -18.80
N SER A 177 7.23 -0.60 -19.92
CA SER A 177 8.47 0.02 -20.41
C SER A 177 8.95 1.21 -19.61
N VAL A 178 8.08 1.89 -18.87
CA VAL A 178 8.47 3.05 -18.03
C VAL A 178 9.35 2.64 -16.85
N GLY A 179 9.37 1.37 -16.48
CA GLY A 179 10.12 0.84 -15.36
C GLY A 179 9.49 1.20 -14.02
N ILE A 180 9.12 0.18 -13.28
CA ILE A 180 8.47 0.28 -11.96
C ILE A 180 9.37 -0.34 -10.92
N VAL A 181 9.66 0.41 -9.86
CA VAL A 181 10.21 -0.09 -8.60
C VAL A 181 9.06 -0.17 -7.59
N PHE A 182 9.06 -1.15 -6.71
CA PHE A 182 7.97 -1.26 -5.76
C PHE A 182 8.39 -1.88 -4.42
N LEU A 183 7.69 -1.46 -3.35
CA LEU A 183 7.72 -2.07 -2.02
C LEU A 183 6.29 -2.55 -1.70
N PRO A 184 6.04 -3.87 -1.62
CA PRO A 184 4.69 -4.37 -1.40
C PRO A 184 4.26 -4.36 0.07
N LEU A 185 5.19 -4.20 1.01
CA LEU A 185 4.94 -4.25 2.44
C LEU A 185 5.96 -3.36 3.17
N SER A 186 5.66 -2.08 3.31
CA SER A 186 6.57 -1.10 3.93
C SER A 186 6.57 -1.13 5.45
N ASN A 187 5.48 -1.58 6.08
CA ASN A 187 5.30 -1.65 7.53
C ASN A 187 4.97 -3.10 7.96
N PRO A 188 5.91 -4.04 7.81
CA PRO A 188 5.65 -5.45 8.09
C PRO A 188 5.27 -5.72 9.55
N ASP A 189 5.92 -5.07 10.52
CA ASP A 189 5.65 -5.24 11.95
C ASP A 189 4.23 -4.76 12.29
N GLY A 190 3.86 -3.57 11.81
CA GLY A 190 2.53 -3.02 12.04
C GLY A 190 1.43 -3.89 11.42
N VAL A 191 1.63 -4.34 10.18
CA VAL A 191 0.66 -5.20 9.47
C VAL A 191 0.51 -6.54 10.16
N ALA A 192 1.61 -7.18 10.59
CA ALA A 192 1.56 -8.43 11.32
C ALA A 192 0.78 -8.27 12.65
N TRP A 193 1.05 -7.18 13.37
CA TRP A 193 0.33 -6.85 14.60
C TRP A 193 -1.17 -6.61 14.37
N ASP A 194 -1.51 -5.80 13.37
CA ASP A 194 -2.92 -5.49 13.06
C ASP A 194 -3.70 -6.73 12.64
N GLN A 195 -3.09 -7.58 11.81
CA GLN A 195 -3.71 -8.84 11.39
C GLN A 195 -3.89 -9.83 12.55
N ALA A 196 -2.92 -9.91 13.46
CA ALA A 196 -2.99 -10.81 14.61
C ALA A 196 -4.00 -10.37 15.68
N THR A 197 -4.12 -9.05 15.89
CA THR A 197 -4.94 -8.49 16.99
C THR A 197 -6.27 -7.94 16.53
N ASN A 198 -6.45 -7.71 15.25
CA ASN A 198 -7.61 -7.04 14.65
C ASN A 198 -7.95 -5.70 15.32
N SER A 199 -6.91 -4.93 15.70
CA SER A 199 -7.02 -3.74 16.55
C SER A 199 -7.11 -2.42 15.80
N CYS A 200 -7.23 -2.44 14.47
CA CYS A 200 -7.16 -1.24 13.63
C CYS A 200 -5.86 -0.44 13.84
N TRP A 201 -4.76 -1.15 13.92
CA TRP A 201 -3.45 -0.56 14.14
C TRP A 201 -2.97 0.22 12.92
N ARG A 202 -2.50 1.45 13.10
CA ARG A 202 -2.02 2.30 12.00
C ARG A 202 -0.50 2.37 11.92
N LYS A 203 0.15 2.61 13.07
CA LYS A 203 1.57 2.93 13.21
C LYS A 203 2.49 1.72 12.99
N ASN A 204 3.80 1.91 12.99
CA ASN A 204 4.74 0.80 13.13
C ASN A 204 4.75 0.25 14.57
N ARG A 205 5.77 -0.57 14.94
CA ARG A 205 5.83 -1.22 16.26
C ARG A 205 7.02 -0.80 17.10
N ASN A 206 7.69 0.30 16.78
CA ASN A 206 8.82 0.81 17.55
C ASN A 206 8.36 1.37 18.92
N PRO A 207 8.76 0.78 20.06
CA PRO A 207 8.35 1.23 21.39
C PRO A 207 9.23 2.35 21.96
N ALA A 208 10.23 2.86 21.24
CA ALA A 208 11.22 3.80 21.80
C ALA A 208 10.61 5.07 22.40
N SER A 209 9.43 5.50 21.91
CA SER A 209 8.68 6.65 22.42
C SER A 209 7.46 6.25 23.24
N ALA A 210 7.32 4.98 23.61
CA ALA A 210 6.15 4.49 24.30
C ALA A 210 6.06 5.03 25.74
N ILE A 211 4.85 5.42 26.14
CA ILE A 211 4.53 5.85 27.49
C ILE A 211 4.25 4.59 28.33
N PRO A 212 4.97 4.37 29.45
CA PRO A 212 4.73 3.20 30.29
C PRO A 212 3.26 3.02 30.67
N GLY A 213 2.73 1.80 30.48
CA GLY A 213 1.34 1.47 30.77
C GLY A 213 0.34 1.90 29.69
N ASN A 214 0.76 2.56 28.62
CA ASN A 214 -0.11 2.98 27.52
C ASN A 214 0.26 2.26 26.19
N PRO A 215 -0.35 1.13 25.85
CA PRO A 215 -0.02 0.39 24.63
C PRO A 215 -0.33 1.17 23.33
N ASN A 216 -1.23 2.16 23.37
CA ASN A 216 -1.54 3.00 22.20
C ASN A 216 -0.39 3.96 21.87
N SER A 217 0.56 4.18 22.78
CA SER A 217 1.71 5.04 22.55
C SER A 217 2.89 4.34 21.83
N ILE A 218 2.78 3.04 21.56
CA ILE A 218 3.78 2.32 20.78
C ILE A 218 3.69 2.77 19.31
N GLY A 219 4.85 2.89 18.67
CA GLY A 219 4.97 3.16 17.24
C GLY A 219 4.77 4.61 16.82
N ILE A 220 5.10 4.84 15.56
CA ILE A 220 5.13 6.14 14.90
C ILE A 220 4.30 6.03 13.62
N ASP A 221 3.56 7.08 13.27
CA ASP A 221 2.90 7.18 11.97
C ASP A 221 3.97 7.44 10.90
N LEU A 222 4.25 6.44 10.12
CA LEU A 222 5.30 6.48 9.10
C LEU A 222 5.05 7.57 8.05
N ASN A 223 3.77 7.85 7.73
CA ASN A 223 3.37 8.91 6.81
C ASN A 223 3.38 10.31 7.45
N ARG A 224 3.98 10.43 8.62
CA ARG A 224 4.30 11.68 9.31
C ARG A 224 5.79 11.79 9.65
N ASN A 225 6.59 10.78 9.30
CA ASN A 225 7.99 10.65 9.73
C ASN A 225 9.01 11.05 8.65
N PHE A 226 8.59 11.44 7.44
CA PHE A 226 9.49 11.94 6.39
C PHE A 226 10.06 13.31 6.73
N ASP A 227 11.27 13.63 6.28
CA ASP A 227 11.90 14.94 6.40
C ASP A 227 11.34 15.94 5.39
N PHE A 228 10.02 16.04 5.35
CA PHE A 228 9.28 17.03 4.57
C PHE A 228 8.21 17.66 5.47
N LEU A 229 8.38 18.95 5.78
CA LEU A 229 7.50 19.68 6.70
C LEU A 229 7.35 18.97 8.08
N TRP A 230 8.36 18.20 8.48
CA TRP A 230 8.33 17.40 9.71
C TRP A 230 8.12 18.25 10.95
N ASP A 231 8.74 19.45 11.01
CA ASP A 231 8.54 20.42 12.08
C ASP A 231 7.23 21.19 11.87
N PHE A 232 6.14 20.44 11.78
CA PHE A 232 4.82 20.93 11.44
C PHE A 232 4.33 22.11 12.30
N PRO A 233 4.69 22.25 13.61
CA PRO A 233 4.28 23.41 14.41
C PRO A 233 4.92 24.74 13.94
N LYS A 234 6.07 24.68 13.25
CA LYS A 234 6.71 25.86 12.66
C LYS A 234 6.20 26.21 11.26
N VAL A 235 5.62 25.23 10.58
CA VAL A 235 5.19 25.36 9.19
C VAL A 235 3.72 25.73 9.08
N PHE A 236 2.89 25.13 9.91
CA PHE A 236 1.44 25.31 9.89
C PHE A 236 0.97 26.23 11.01
N THR A 237 -0.14 26.94 10.80
CA THR A 237 -0.76 27.77 11.85
C THR A 237 -1.21 26.92 13.03
N ALA A 238 -1.31 27.50 14.22
CA ALA A 238 -1.73 26.81 15.44
C ALA A 238 -3.13 26.15 15.33
N THR A 239 -3.97 26.62 14.41
CA THR A 239 -5.30 26.03 14.16
C THR A 239 -5.25 24.84 13.21
N VAL A 240 -4.25 24.74 12.32
CA VAL A 240 -4.10 23.68 11.32
C VAL A 240 -3.15 22.59 11.79
N ALA A 241 -2.06 22.96 12.47
CA ALA A 241 -1.00 22.05 12.88
C ALA A 241 -1.50 20.77 13.62
N PRO A 242 -2.48 20.83 14.54
CA PRO A 242 -2.99 19.64 15.22
C PRO A 242 -3.66 18.61 14.30
N ASN A 243 -4.16 19.04 13.13
CA ASN A 243 -4.78 18.16 12.13
C ASN A 243 -3.74 17.53 11.21
N VAL A 244 -2.52 18.08 11.14
CA VAL A 244 -1.45 17.57 10.28
C VAL A 244 -0.73 16.41 10.95
N ALA A 245 -0.27 16.58 12.19
CA ALA A 245 0.50 15.60 12.93
C ALA A 245 0.37 15.83 14.44
N SER A 246 0.96 14.95 15.26
CA SER A 246 0.93 15.05 16.71
C SER A 246 2.29 14.79 17.34
N ASN A 247 2.62 15.55 18.39
CA ASN A 247 3.76 15.31 19.29
C ASN A 247 3.44 14.29 20.40
N ASN A 248 2.17 13.84 20.52
CA ASN A 248 1.76 12.88 21.54
C ASN A 248 1.95 11.44 21.02
N PRO A 249 2.82 10.62 21.65
CA PRO A 249 3.03 9.23 21.25
C PRO A 249 1.75 8.38 21.19
N ALA A 250 0.74 8.70 21.99
CA ALA A 250 -0.53 7.99 21.99
C ALA A 250 -1.46 8.35 20.82
N ALA A 251 -1.15 9.41 20.08
CA ALA A 251 -1.93 9.79 18.90
C ALA A 251 -1.63 8.86 17.71
N GLN A 252 -2.63 8.67 16.86
CA GLN A 252 -2.49 7.89 15.63
C GLN A 252 -1.56 8.58 14.60
N THR A 253 -1.47 9.91 14.67
CA THR A 253 -0.64 10.76 13.78
C THR A 253 0.67 11.20 14.45
N PHE A 254 1.18 10.44 15.42
CA PHE A 254 2.45 10.75 16.08
C PHE A 254 3.61 10.66 15.08
N HIS A 255 4.32 11.76 14.87
CA HIS A 255 5.34 11.90 13.84
C HIS A 255 6.75 11.42 14.24
N GLY A 256 6.91 10.94 15.47
CA GLY A 256 8.21 10.51 15.99
C GLY A 256 9.00 11.61 16.67
N ILE A 257 10.22 11.28 17.08
CA ILE A 257 11.13 12.19 17.81
C ILE A 257 12.11 12.93 16.89
N ALA A 258 12.26 12.45 15.66
CA ALA A 258 13.10 13.04 14.61
C ALA A 258 12.57 12.64 13.23
N PRO A 259 12.82 13.45 12.19
CA PRO A 259 12.50 13.07 10.82
C PRO A 259 13.29 11.81 10.45
N GLU A 260 12.67 10.96 9.65
CA GLU A 260 13.27 9.69 9.18
C GLU A 260 13.88 8.84 10.31
N SER A 261 13.29 8.88 11.51
CA SER A 261 13.77 8.05 12.63
C SER A 261 13.55 6.57 12.38
N GLU A 262 12.50 6.20 11.64
CA GLU A 262 12.06 4.83 11.47
C GLU A 262 12.74 4.11 10.30
N ALA A 263 13.00 2.83 10.48
CA ALA A 263 13.62 1.98 9.46
C ALA A 263 12.77 1.89 8.18
N GLU A 264 11.46 1.86 8.35
CA GLU A 264 10.47 1.81 7.28
C GLU A 264 10.52 3.09 6.43
N THR A 265 10.52 4.26 7.08
CA THR A 265 10.65 5.56 6.39
C THR A 265 11.99 5.66 5.67
N LYS A 266 13.09 5.30 6.35
CA LYS A 266 14.44 5.24 5.73
C LYS A 266 14.48 4.32 4.53
N SER A 267 13.75 3.21 4.55
CA SER A 267 13.69 2.26 3.43
C SER A 267 13.03 2.88 2.20
N ILE A 268 11.93 3.61 2.37
CA ILE A 268 11.26 4.33 1.29
C ILE A 268 12.17 5.41 0.70
N VAL A 269 12.80 6.23 1.56
CA VAL A 269 13.75 7.28 1.14
C VAL A 269 14.97 6.68 0.44
N TRP A 270 15.49 5.55 0.94
CA TRP A 270 16.58 4.84 0.29
C TRP A 270 16.23 4.39 -1.13
N VAL A 271 15.02 3.87 -1.36
CA VAL A 271 14.54 3.53 -2.71
C VAL A 271 14.52 4.76 -3.60
N MET A 272 13.97 5.89 -3.13
CA MET A 272 13.93 7.14 -3.88
C MET A 272 15.33 7.63 -4.27
N ASN A 273 16.28 7.54 -3.36
CA ASN A 273 17.67 7.96 -3.59
C ASN A 273 18.43 6.99 -4.51
N LYS A 274 18.20 5.70 -4.36
CA LYS A 274 18.84 4.67 -5.19
C LYS A 274 18.40 4.74 -6.65
N PHE A 275 17.14 5.02 -6.89
CA PHE A 275 16.55 5.11 -8.23
C PHE A 275 16.31 6.58 -8.62
N ASN A 276 17.38 7.32 -8.83
CA ASN A 276 17.39 8.77 -9.02
C ASN A 276 16.64 9.29 -10.28
N ALA A 277 16.19 8.39 -11.15
CA ALA A 277 15.42 8.71 -12.34
C ALA A 277 13.90 8.66 -12.13
N LEU A 278 13.44 8.39 -10.93
CA LEU A 278 12.02 8.38 -10.58
C LEU A 278 11.37 9.74 -10.89
N ARG A 279 10.12 9.70 -11.36
CA ARG A 279 9.28 10.86 -11.69
C ARG A 279 7.91 10.80 -11.02
N TRP A 280 7.48 9.60 -10.66
CA TRP A 280 6.19 9.32 -10.05
C TRP A 280 6.40 8.46 -8.83
N PHE A 281 5.86 8.91 -7.72
CA PHE A 281 5.72 8.14 -6.48
C PHE A 281 4.23 7.99 -6.19
N LEU A 282 3.78 6.78 -5.99
CA LEU A 282 2.42 6.47 -5.58
C LEU A 282 2.46 5.63 -4.31
N ASP A 283 1.96 6.19 -3.23
CA ASP A 283 1.73 5.49 -1.97
C ASP A 283 0.29 4.98 -1.94
N ILE A 284 0.13 3.66 -1.91
CA ILE A 284 -1.15 2.99 -2.04
C ILE A 284 -1.72 2.76 -0.65
N HIS A 285 -2.77 3.49 -0.36
CA HIS A 285 -3.60 3.35 0.82
C HIS A 285 -4.90 2.60 0.49
N SER A 286 -5.62 2.09 1.48
CA SER A 286 -6.88 1.40 1.25
C SER A 286 -7.95 1.81 2.26
N TYR A 287 -8.34 3.10 2.24
CA TYR A 287 -9.43 3.59 3.08
C TYR A 287 -10.52 4.33 2.28
N ILE A 288 -10.19 4.98 1.17
CA ILE A 288 -11.14 5.61 0.23
C ILE A 288 -10.69 5.41 -1.21
N GLY A 289 -11.61 5.59 -2.16
CA GLY A 289 -11.34 5.44 -3.60
C GLY A 289 -10.99 6.76 -4.28
N VAL A 290 -9.94 7.45 -3.84
CA VAL A 290 -9.47 8.73 -4.40
C VAL A 290 -7.99 8.69 -4.76
N VAL A 291 -7.57 9.61 -5.61
CA VAL A 291 -6.17 9.91 -5.87
C VAL A 291 -5.92 11.34 -5.37
N LEU A 292 -4.99 11.48 -4.42
CA LEU A 292 -4.56 12.77 -3.87
C LEU A 292 -3.19 13.14 -4.49
N TYR A 293 -3.00 14.41 -4.89
CA TYR A 293 -1.78 14.92 -5.52
C TYR A 293 -1.50 16.37 -5.13
#